data_d9663a00935e12d5428d3ceecfaa3590
#
_entry.id   d9663a00935e12d5428d3ceecfaa3590
#
_cell.length_a   1.000
_cell.length_b   1.000
_cell.length_c   1.000
_cell.angle_alpha   90.00
_cell.angle_beta   90.00
_cell.angle_gamma   90.00
#
_symmetry.space_group_name_H-M   'P 1'
#
loop_
_entity.id
_entity.type
_entity.pdbx_description
1 polymer ?
#
loop_
_entity_poly.entity_id
_entity_poly.type
_entity_poly.pdbx_seq_one_letter_code
_entity_poly.pdbx_strand_id
1 'polypeptide(L)'
;MHDAADACSPDSASLTPRRSPRHPASERARVPWVAWVRLITVTASMGVLLSCGGGSSISSPPGAGGTAALTVPSEPASHWTQTFLPSDADFPNPDRGFYSSTTWDFLGEWDADGVQRAWSAGRRLLMARVQLDAWRDADLPPSLLALLSQRLDQARAAGMKVTLLFNYDFSEAGQDASSERIRQHLRQLKPVLAANAAVIPFMRAGFIGAWGEWHSSASGNSCTGRPEAAACAAAEAHRLTVRDALLENVPETTQLAIRYPADLMRWYSDPLQQHRLGLHNDCFLSGPSDTGTYEDESQRDYAAAVTQWAAFGGETCENGELPVRSTCADILAEGARYHLAWLNADYAPSVVVGWETQGCLARVSAFMGYRLQLDALAHPGQAARGEELVFEVALRNVGWSRLFTPRRLVVSLRHRETGAVWSAAAGDLRDLPPQATSSSRLRLRMSLPPSAQPGLHEVWLGVPDIFEATASDPRFSIRFANADSTDGQQAWSVAQGRFRTGTTVEVH
;
A
#
# COMPACT_ATOMS: atom_id res chain seq x y z
N MET A 1 -0.07 78.43 7.46
CA MET A 1 -0.09 78.80 8.92
C MET A 1 0.18 77.49 9.66
N HIS A 2 1.37 77.48 10.18
CA HIS A 2 1.94 76.82 11.38
C HIS A 2 1.72 75.29 11.51
N ASP A 3 2.81 74.52 11.33
CA ASP A 3 3.92 74.22 12.30
C ASP A 3 3.46 73.23 13.39
N ALA A 4 4.08 72.17 13.70
CA ALA A 4 5.42 71.63 13.82
C ALA A 4 5.30 70.15 14.09
N ALA A 5 6.09 69.30 13.49
CA ALA A 5 7.28 68.64 13.96
C ALA A 5 7.25 68.10 15.40
N ASP A 6 7.36 66.78 15.55
CA ASP A 6 8.54 66.20 16.15
C ASP A 6 8.58 64.65 16.08
N ALA A 7 9.79 64.22 15.89
CA ALA A 7 10.29 62.88 15.68
C ALA A 7 10.21 61.98 16.94
N CYS A 8 10.11 60.67 16.72
CA CYS A 8 11.02 59.72 17.37
C CYS A 8 11.03 58.40 16.62
N SER A 9 12.18 57.99 16.23
CA SER A 9 12.59 56.78 15.52
C SER A 9 12.75 55.57 16.45
N PRO A 10 13.15 54.42 15.95
CA PRO A 10 12.45 53.15 16.08
C PRO A 10 13.21 52.16 16.95
N ASP A 11 12.51 51.28 17.61
CA ASP A 11 13.11 50.11 18.21
C ASP A 11 12.91 48.88 17.27
N SER A 12 14.03 48.44 16.78
CA SER A 12 14.21 47.20 16.04
C SER A 12 14.06 45.99 16.97
N ALA A 13 12.92 45.33 16.95
CA ALA A 13 12.74 44.02 17.55
C ALA A 13 13.12 42.95 16.56
N SER A 14 14.29 42.34 16.78
CA SER A 14 14.77 41.15 16.09
C SER A 14 13.85 39.95 16.36
N LEU A 15 13.18 39.45 15.32
CA LEU A 15 12.45 38.19 15.35
C LEU A 15 13.46 37.03 15.28
N THR A 16 13.75 36.43 16.41
CA THR A 16 14.40 35.12 16.48
C THR A 16 13.40 34.03 16.08
N PRO A 17 13.80 33.04 15.26
CA PRO A 17 12.91 31.93 14.93
C PRO A 17 12.70 31.04 16.16
N ARG A 18 11.45 30.77 16.47
CA ARG A 18 11.04 29.79 17.49
C ARG A 18 11.53 28.41 17.06
N ARG A 19 12.45 27.85 17.84
CA ARG A 19 12.86 26.44 17.76
C ARG A 19 11.68 25.55 18.15
N SER A 20 11.41 24.54 17.33
CA SER A 20 10.52 23.42 17.69
C SER A 20 11.02 22.75 18.98
N PRO A 21 10.13 22.24 19.82
CA PRO A 21 10.54 21.54 21.04
C PRO A 21 11.28 20.25 20.69
N ARG A 22 12.51 20.15 21.14
CA ARG A 22 13.28 18.88 21.13
C ARG A 22 12.68 17.97 22.18
N HIS A 23 12.34 16.74 21.81
CA HIS A 23 12.01 15.69 22.75
C HIS A 23 13.20 15.42 23.70
N PRO A 24 12.98 15.26 25.01
CA PRO A 24 14.03 14.83 25.91
C PRO A 24 14.31 13.34 25.68
N ALA A 25 15.59 13.00 25.56
CA ALA A 25 16.08 11.63 25.57
C ALA A 25 15.71 10.96 26.90
N SER A 26 14.98 9.85 26.86
CA SER A 26 14.68 9.03 28.03
C SER A 26 15.92 8.28 28.48
N GLU A 27 16.42 8.59 29.66
CA GLU A 27 17.38 7.74 30.40
C GLU A 27 16.69 6.42 30.75
N ARG A 28 17.06 5.33 30.08
CA ARG A 28 16.62 3.98 30.43
C ARG A 28 17.51 3.45 31.59
N ALA A 29 16.88 3.16 32.70
CA ALA A 29 17.46 2.42 33.78
C ALA A 29 17.85 1.01 33.31
N ARG A 30 19.15 0.66 33.47
CA ARG A 30 19.70 -0.68 33.20
C ARG A 30 19.26 -1.65 34.29
N VAL A 31 18.46 -2.65 33.95
CA VAL A 31 18.21 -3.82 34.80
C VAL A 31 19.19 -4.93 34.40
N PRO A 32 19.97 -5.54 35.33
CA PRO A 32 20.90 -6.59 34.95
C PRO A 32 20.19 -7.92 34.74
N TRP A 33 20.40 -8.54 33.61
CA TRP A 33 19.96 -9.89 33.29
C TRP A 33 20.89 -10.91 33.92
N VAL A 34 20.35 -11.74 34.80
CA VAL A 34 21.05 -12.92 35.36
C VAL A 34 20.84 -14.08 34.41
N ALA A 35 21.91 -14.54 33.79
CA ALA A 35 21.90 -15.68 32.88
C ALA A 35 21.72 -17.01 33.67
N TRP A 36 20.69 -17.80 33.32
CA TRP A 36 20.58 -19.20 33.67
C TRP A 36 20.87 -20.05 32.44
N VAL A 37 22.08 -20.63 32.43
CA VAL A 37 22.45 -21.67 31.47
C VAL A 37 21.96 -23.02 32.03
N ARG A 38 21.02 -23.67 31.35
CA ARG A 38 20.74 -25.10 31.54
C ARG A 38 21.24 -25.87 30.34
N LEU A 39 22.24 -26.66 30.55
CA LEU A 39 22.72 -27.71 29.64
C LEU A 39 21.63 -28.80 29.54
N ILE A 40 21.15 -29.10 28.36
CA ILE A 40 20.37 -30.32 28.06
C ILE A 40 21.17 -31.10 27.01
N THR A 41 21.70 -32.23 27.44
CA THR A 41 22.29 -33.26 26.58
C THR A 41 21.17 -34.07 25.93
N VAL A 42 21.14 -34.10 24.59
CA VAL A 42 20.23 -34.97 23.83
C VAL A 42 21.08 -36.10 23.20
N THR A 43 20.82 -37.32 23.63
CA THR A 43 21.36 -38.56 23.07
C THR A 43 20.55 -38.94 21.83
N ALA A 44 21.22 -39.12 20.71
CA ALA A 44 20.65 -39.63 19.46
C ALA A 44 20.42 -41.17 19.59
N SER A 45 19.21 -41.60 19.21
CA SER A 45 18.93 -43.00 18.96
C SER A 45 18.38 -43.14 17.54
N MET A 46 19.14 -43.85 16.74
CA MET A 46 18.89 -44.25 15.36
C MET A 46 17.97 -45.46 15.37
N GLY A 47 16.81 -45.39 14.71
CA GLY A 47 15.92 -46.54 14.52
C GLY A 47 15.46 -46.58 13.07
N VAL A 48 16.03 -47.55 12.31
CA VAL A 48 15.60 -47.94 10.96
C VAL A 48 14.45 -48.91 11.11
N LEU A 49 13.32 -48.65 10.46
CA LEU A 49 12.33 -49.70 10.15
C LEU A 49 11.76 -49.48 8.73
N LEU A 50 12.07 -50.42 7.86
CA LEU A 50 11.38 -50.70 6.60
C LEU A 50 10.00 -51.35 6.91
N SER A 51 8.93 -50.96 6.21
CA SER A 51 7.84 -51.90 5.90
C SER A 51 7.01 -51.40 4.70
N CYS A 52 6.67 -52.36 3.88
CA CYS A 52 5.93 -52.28 2.62
C CYS A 52 4.43 -52.12 2.76
N GLY A 53 3.82 -51.50 1.76
CA GLY A 53 2.64 -52.03 1.06
C GLY A 53 1.26 -51.71 1.60
N GLY A 54 0.40 -51.21 0.73
CA GLY A 54 -1.03 -51.26 0.89
C GLY A 54 -1.82 -50.05 0.33
N GLY A 55 -2.20 -50.14 -0.95
CA GLY A 55 -3.10 -49.13 -1.54
C GLY A 55 -4.52 -49.28 -1.01
N SER A 56 -5.16 -48.16 -0.77
CA SER A 56 -6.62 -48.06 -0.69
C SER A 56 -7.06 -46.72 -1.27
N SER A 57 -7.79 -46.84 -2.35
CA SER A 57 -8.50 -45.76 -3.01
C SER A 57 -9.65 -45.25 -2.14
N ILE A 58 -9.64 -43.97 -1.81
CA ILE A 58 -10.80 -43.26 -1.25
C ILE A 58 -11.25 -42.24 -2.30
N SER A 59 -12.45 -42.45 -2.80
CA SER A 59 -13.19 -41.58 -3.70
C SER A 59 -13.56 -40.25 -3.03
N SER A 60 -13.24 -39.16 -3.72
CA SER A 60 -13.65 -37.78 -3.35
C SER A 60 -15.08 -37.49 -3.81
N PRO A 61 -15.88 -36.72 -3.04
CA PRO A 61 -17.18 -36.23 -3.48
C PRO A 61 -17.03 -35.05 -4.45
N PRO A 62 -18.00 -34.81 -5.35
CA PRO A 62 -17.95 -33.73 -6.34
C PRO A 62 -18.53 -32.42 -5.80
N GLY A 63 -17.89 -31.31 -6.14
CA GLY A 63 -18.57 -30.02 -6.22
C GLY A 63 -17.94 -28.90 -5.42
N ALA A 64 -17.29 -27.99 -6.13
CA ALA A 64 -17.48 -26.54 -6.01
C ALA A 64 -16.58 -25.80 -7.03
N GLY A 65 -17.17 -24.92 -7.75
CA GLY A 65 -16.74 -23.73 -8.45
C GLY A 65 -15.30 -23.66 -9.00
N GLY A 66 -15.16 -23.85 -10.33
CA GLY A 66 -13.88 -23.69 -11.01
C GLY A 66 -13.40 -22.25 -10.99
N THR A 67 -12.33 -21.99 -10.25
CA THR A 67 -11.39 -20.91 -10.55
C THR A 67 -10.64 -21.33 -11.81
N ALA A 68 -10.81 -20.57 -12.90
CA ALA A 68 -10.03 -20.77 -14.12
C ALA A 68 -8.55 -20.55 -13.78
N ALA A 69 -7.81 -21.65 -13.65
CA ALA A 69 -6.37 -21.62 -13.52
C ALA A 69 -5.78 -20.95 -14.76
N LEU A 70 -4.94 -19.94 -14.54
CA LEU A 70 -4.11 -19.34 -15.59
C LEU A 70 -3.15 -20.41 -16.12
N THR A 71 -3.55 -21.09 -17.20
CA THR A 71 -2.66 -22.02 -17.91
C THR A 71 -1.63 -21.19 -18.67
N VAL A 72 -0.37 -21.41 -18.35
CA VAL A 72 0.79 -20.88 -19.10
C VAL A 72 1.12 -21.86 -20.23
N PRO A 73 0.73 -21.60 -21.48
CA PRO A 73 1.27 -22.32 -22.61
C PRO A 73 2.55 -21.61 -23.06
N SER A 74 3.64 -22.35 -23.13
CA SER A 74 4.86 -21.92 -23.84
C SER A 74 4.63 -22.09 -25.34
N GLU A 75 4.15 -21.03 -26.01
CA GLU A 75 4.18 -20.96 -27.47
C GLU A 75 5.30 -20.04 -27.96
N PRO A 76 5.85 -20.29 -29.19
CA PRO A 76 7.00 -19.56 -29.69
C PRO A 76 6.69 -18.06 -29.89
N ALA A 77 7.70 -17.22 -29.67
CA ALA A 77 7.65 -15.76 -29.71
C ALA A 77 7.23 -15.15 -31.09
N SER A 78 6.90 -15.96 -32.08
CA SER A 78 6.70 -15.54 -33.46
C SER A 78 5.30 -14.94 -33.80
N HIS A 79 4.35 -14.92 -32.87
CA HIS A 79 3.01 -14.35 -33.15
C HIS A 79 2.77 -12.95 -32.53
N TRP A 80 3.73 -12.42 -31.75
CA TRP A 80 3.56 -11.08 -31.17
C TRP A 80 3.61 -9.97 -32.22
N THR A 81 2.60 -9.11 -32.24
CA THR A 81 2.54 -7.96 -33.15
C THR A 81 3.54 -6.89 -32.72
N GLN A 82 3.72 -6.71 -31.40
CA GLN A 82 4.56 -5.66 -30.82
C GLN A 82 5.20 -6.15 -29.52
N THR A 83 6.46 -5.73 -29.29
CA THR A 83 7.16 -5.85 -28.01
C THR A 83 7.45 -4.48 -27.42
N PHE A 84 7.65 -4.43 -26.10
CA PHE A 84 7.85 -3.17 -25.37
C PHE A 84 9.15 -3.19 -24.60
N LEU A 85 9.89 -2.09 -24.63
CA LEU A 85 11.13 -1.95 -23.86
C LEU A 85 10.82 -1.63 -22.40
N PRO A 86 11.42 -2.35 -21.44
CA PRO A 86 11.33 -2.01 -20.02
C PRO A 86 12.04 -0.68 -19.73
N SER A 87 11.67 -0.06 -18.63
CA SER A 87 12.34 1.14 -18.11
C SER A 87 12.68 0.94 -16.64
N ASP A 88 13.86 1.39 -16.21
CA ASP A 88 14.26 1.39 -14.80
C ASP A 88 13.85 2.68 -14.08
N ALA A 89 13.30 3.67 -14.81
CA ALA A 89 12.84 4.92 -14.22
C ALA A 89 11.73 4.71 -13.20
N ASP A 90 11.71 5.50 -12.14
CA ASP A 90 10.57 5.56 -11.24
C ASP A 90 9.41 6.30 -11.93
N PHE A 91 8.24 5.67 -11.91
CA PHE A 91 7.00 6.28 -12.39
C PHE A 91 6.04 6.40 -11.20
N PRO A 92 5.75 7.64 -10.75
CA PRO A 92 4.80 7.87 -9.68
C PRO A 92 3.42 7.29 -10.02
N ASN A 93 3.01 6.29 -9.29
CA ASN A 93 1.75 5.57 -9.47
C ASN A 93 0.90 5.63 -8.19
N PRO A 94 -0.44 5.57 -8.27
CA PRO A 94 -1.30 5.52 -7.09
C PRO A 94 -1.06 4.24 -6.27
N ASP A 95 -1.52 4.23 -5.02
CA ASP A 95 -1.56 3.06 -4.12
C ASP A 95 -0.17 2.44 -3.80
N ARG A 96 0.94 3.20 -3.89
CA ARG A 96 2.31 2.70 -3.62
C ARG A 96 3.32 3.79 -3.32
N GLY A 97 4.47 3.39 -2.80
CA GLY A 97 5.66 4.23 -2.74
C GLY A 97 5.76 5.09 -1.48
N PHE A 98 6.64 6.07 -1.53
CA PHE A 98 6.80 6.99 -0.40
C PHE A 98 5.56 7.85 -0.20
N TYR A 99 5.14 8.04 1.06
CA TYR A 99 4.08 8.97 1.42
C TYR A 99 4.63 10.23 2.11
N SER A 100 3.84 11.30 2.08
CA SER A 100 4.16 12.56 2.75
C SER A 100 3.34 12.75 4.00
N SER A 101 3.98 13.31 5.03
CA SER A 101 3.34 13.69 6.30
C SER A 101 2.82 15.13 6.31
N THR A 102 2.75 15.82 5.16
CA THR A 102 2.27 17.21 5.08
C THR A 102 0.84 17.38 5.56
N THR A 103 0.03 16.31 5.54
CA THR A 103 -1.34 16.27 6.04
C THR A 103 -1.45 15.45 7.35
N TRP A 104 -0.41 15.48 8.16
CA TRP A 104 -0.33 14.77 9.44
C TRP A 104 -1.55 15.01 10.33
N ASP A 105 -1.91 16.25 10.58
CA ASP A 105 -3.18 16.60 11.23
C ASP A 105 -4.26 16.75 10.17
N PHE A 106 -4.91 15.63 9.84
CA PHE A 106 -5.79 15.55 8.68
C PHE A 106 -7.08 16.36 8.84
N LEU A 107 -7.51 16.64 10.08
CA LEU A 107 -8.67 17.49 10.38
C LEU A 107 -8.30 18.95 10.59
N GLY A 108 -7.02 19.28 10.65
CA GLY A 108 -6.50 20.63 10.74
C GLY A 108 -6.65 21.45 9.46
N GLU A 109 -5.89 22.49 9.33
CA GLU A 109 -5.85 23.29 8.10
C GLU A 109 -5.27 22.47 6.94
N TRP A 110 -5.90 22.56 5.76
CA TRP A 110 -5.44 21.85 4.57
C TRP A 110 -4.23 22.57 3.96
N ASP A 111 -3.05 21.95 4.03
CA ASP A 111 -1.81 22.47 3.41
C ASP A 111 -1.77 22.13 1.91
N ALA A 112 -2.46 22.94 1.10
CA ALA A 112 -2.50 22.77 -0.35
C ALA A 112 -1.10 22.84 -1.00
N ASP A 113 -0.23 23.73 -0.50
CA ASP A 113 1.13 23.90 -1.02
C ASP A 113 2.02 22.70 -0.67
N GLY A 114 1.89 22.15 0.54
CA GLY A 114 2.57 20.93 0.95
C GLY A 114 2.15 19.72 0.11
N VAL A 115 0.85 19.58 -0.15
CA VAL A 115 0.32 18.53 -1.02
C VAL A 115 0.84 18.69 -2.45
N GLN A 116 0.89 19.92 -2.98
CA GLN A 116 1.47 20.18 -4.30
C GLN A 116 2.96 19.87 -4.35
N ARG A 117 3.73 20.19 -3.29
CA ARG A 117 5.14 19.79 -3.18
C ARG A 117 5.29 18.27 -3.16
N ALA A 118 4.47 17.55 -2.40
CA ALA A 118 4.46 16.09 -2.36
C ALA A 118 4.18 15.48 -3.74
N TRP A 119 3.17 16.02 -4.46
CA TRP A 119 2.87 15.62 -5.84
C TRP A 119 4.06 15.82 -6.78
N SER A 120 4.69 17.00 -6.73
CA SER A 120 5.84 17.35 -7.57
C SER A 120 7.07 16.49 -7.27
N ALA A 121 7.22 16.02 -6.02
CA ALA A 121 8.23 15.06 -5.60
C ALA A 121 7.90 13.60 -5.98
N GLY A 122 6.86 13.36 -6.77
CA GLY A 122 6.48 12.01 -7.22
C GLY A 122 5.66 11.22 -6.20
N ARG A 123 5.29 11.77 -5.05
CA ARG A 123 4.48 11.08 -4.05
C ARG A 123 3.01 11.07 -4.48
N ARG A 124 2.33 9.95 -4.24
CA ARG A 124 0.90 9.76 -4.56
C ARG A 124 0.09 9.35 -3.34
N LEU A 125 0.74 9.25 -2.17
CA LEU A 125 0.14 8.95 -0.87
C LEU A 125 0.41 10.08 0.11
N LEU A 126 -0.58 10.38 0.95
CA LEU A 126 -0.50 11.29 2.08
C LEU A 126 -0.77 10.54 3.37
N MET A 127 -0.13 10.92 4.46
CA MET A 127 -0.54 10.48 5.78
C MET A 127 -1.78 11.26 6.24
N ALA A 128 -2.79 10.54 6.68
CA ALA A 128 -4.02 11.11 7.21
C ALA A 128 -4.24 10.61 8.65
N ARG A 129 -3.71 11.31 9.64
CA ARG A 129 -3.97 11.02 11.04
C ARG A 129 -5.22 11.79 11.51
N VAL A 130 -6.14 11.08 12.13
CA VAL A 130 -7.37 11.61 12.71
C VAL A 130 -7.37 11.35 14.20
N GLN A 131 -7.18 12.40 15.00
CA GLN A 131 -7.18 12.31 16.45
C GLN A 131 -8.60 12.40 17.01
N LEU A 132 -8.95 11.45 17.89
CA LEU A 132 -10.28 11.28 18.46
C LEU A 132 -10.33 11.46 19.98
N ASP A 133 -9.32 12.09 20.57
CA ASP A 133 -9.13 12.23 22.02
C ASP A 133 -10.33 12.89 22.74
N ALA A 134 -11.00 13.83 22.10
CA ALA A 134 -12.18 14.51 22.65
C ALA A 134 -13.43 13.60 22.75
N TRP A 135 -13.43 12.44 22.09
CA TRP A 135 -14.59 11.55 21.98
C TRP A 135 -14.36 10.16 22.57
N ARG A 136 -13.38 9.99 23.47
CA ARG A 136 -13.11 8.68 24.13
C ARG A 136 -14.34 8.07 24.77
N ASP A 137 -15.21 8.90 25.34
CA ASP A 137 -16.42 8.51 26.06
C ASP A 137 -17.73 8.94 25.39
N ALA A 138 -17.65 9.54 24.20
CA ALA A 138 -18.78 10.09 23.46
C ALA A 138 -18.80 9.60 22.00
N ASP A 139 -19.94 9.73 21.35
CA ASP A 139 -20.08 9.49 19.92
C ASP A 139 -19.37 10.56 19.08
N LEU A 140 -18.90 10.18 17.89
CA LEU A 140 -18.33 11.13 16.94
C LEU A 140 -19.42 12.08 16.44
N PRO A 141 -19.21 13.40 16.52
CA PRO A 141 -20.21 14.35 16.06
C PRO A 141 -20.30 14.35 14.51
N PRO A 142 -21.49 14.62 13.95
CA PRO A 142 -21.67 14.72 12.50
C PRO A 142 -20.73 15.72 11.82
N SER A 143 -20.34 16.80 12.52
CA SER A 143 -19.40 17.79 12.00
C SER A 143 -18.00 17.22 11.75
N LEU A 144 -17.51 16.32 12.62
CA LEU A 144 -16.23 15.63 12.40
C LEU A 144 -16.30 14.71 11.19
N LEU A 145 -17.38 13.92 11.07
CA LEU A 145 -17.60 13.03 9.94
C LEU A 145 -17.68 13.78 8.61
N ALA A 146 -18.36 14.93 8.61
CA ALA A 146 -18.45 15.82 7.44
C ALA A 146 -17.08 16.42 7.09
N LEU A 147 -16.30 16.88 8.08
CA LEU A 147 -14.96 17.41 7.87
C LEU A 147 -14.01 16.33 7.34
N LEU A 148 -14.05 15.10 7.88
CA LEU A 148 -13.27 13.99 7.38
C LEU A 148 -13.60 13.70 5.91
N SER A 149 -14.88 13.66 5.54
CA SER A 149 -15.28 13.46 4.14
C SER A 149 -14.75 14.59 3.25
N GLN A 150 -14.85 15.84 3.69
CA GLN A 150 -14.32 17.01 2.97
C GLN A 150 -12.79 16.89 2.75
N ARG A 151 -12.02 16.44 3.74
CA ARG A 151 -10.56 16.26 3.61
C ARG A 151 -10.21 15.16 2.62
N LEU A 152 -10.96 14.06 2.62
CA LEU A 152 -10.79 12.98 1.64
C LEU A 152 -11.13 13.45 0.21
N ASP A 153 -12.15 14.31 0.06
CA ASP A 153 -12.48 14.94 -1.22
C ASP A 153 -11.36 15.88 -1.70
N GLN A 154 -10.74 16.64 -0.80
CA GLN A 154 -9.58 17.48 -1.12
C GLN A 154 -8.38 16.66 -1.57
N ALA A 155 -8.09 15.53 -0.91
CA ALA A 155 -7.05 14.60 -1.35
C ALA A 155 -7.35 14.07 -2.76
N ARG A 156 -8.58 13.63 -3.03
CA ARG A 156 -9.02 13.21 -4.36
C ARG A 156 -8.87 14.30 -5.40
N ALA A 157 -9.31 15.50 -5.11
CA ALA A 157 -9.20 16.65 -6.03
C ALA A 157 -7.74 16.98 -6.35
N ALA A 158 -6.81 16.76 -5.40
CA ALA A 158 -5.37 16.88 -5.61
C ALA A 158 -4.73 15.70 -6.37
N GLY A 159 -5.49 14.64 -6.71
CA GLY A 159 -4.97 13.42 -7.34
C GLY A 159 -4.25 12.48 -6.36
N MET A 160 -4.37 12.72 -5.07
CA MET A 160 -3.69 11.97 -4.01
C MET A 160 -4.58 10.90 -3.40
N LYS A 161 -3.96 9.85 -2.86
CA LYS A 161 -4.60 8.88 -1.98
C LYS A 161 -4.01 9.01 -0.58
N VAL A 162 -4.62 8.36 0.41
CA VAL A 162 -4.22 8.51 1.81
C VAL A 162 -3.93 7.16 2.46
N THR A 163 -2.96 7.15 3.37
CA THR A 163 -2.81 6.11 4.39
C THR A 163 -3.42 6.66 5.69
N LEU A 164 -4.53 6.05 6.13
CA LEU A 164 -5.37 6.58 7.20
C LEU A 164 -5.00 5.98 8.55
N LEU A 165 -4.97 6.82 9.59
CA LEU A 165 -4.76 6.42 10.97
C LEU A 165 -5.73 7.15 11.89
N PHE A 166 -6.48 6.41 12.70
CA PHE A 166 -7.25 6.96 13.82
C PHE A 166 -6.55 6.64 15.14
N ASN A 167 -6.44 7.61 16.02
CA ASN A 167 -5.90 7.41 17.37
C ASN A 167 -6.61 8.32 18.38
N TYR A 168 -6.54 7.95 19.65
CA TYR A 168 -7.06 8.78 20.76
C TYR A 168 -5.95 9.51 21.50
N ASP A 169 -4.74 8.98 21.48
CA ASP A 169 -3.61 9.55 22.19
C ASP A 169 -2.38 9.59 21.29
N PHE A 170 -1.68 10.69 21.35
CA PHE A 170 -0.41 10.86 20.65
C PHE A 170 0.73 11.03 21.67
N SER A 171 0.73 10.18 22.71
CA SER A 171 1.75 10.13 23.78
C SER A 171 1.95 8.71 24.27
N GLU A 172 2.96 8.51 25.12
CA GLU A 172 3.25 7.23 25.78
C GLU A 172 2.17 6.84 26.82
N ALA A 173 1.31 7.76 27.22
CA ALA A 173 0.27 7.51 28.21
C ALA A 173 -0.81 6.53 27.73
N GLY A 174 -0.99 6.39 26.42
CA GLY A 174 -1.89 5.42 25.81
C GLY A 174 -3.35 5.58 26.24
N GLN A 175 -3.81 6.82 26.36
CA GLN A 175 -5.18 7.17 26.77
C GLN A 175 -6.16 6.89 25.64
N ASP A 176 -6.45 5.61 25.40
CA ASP A 176 -7.38 5.14 24.38
C ASP A 176 -8.82 4.97 24.92
N ALA A 177 -9.76 4.65 24.03
CA ALA A 177 -11.14 4.34 24.38
C ALA A 177 -11.33 2.82 24.65
N SER A 178 -12.43 2.44 25.31
CA SER A 178 -12.78 1.02 25.45
C SER A 178 -12.99 0.37 24.07
N SER A 179 -12.75 -0.92 23.96
CA SER A 179 -12.99 -1.69 22.71
C SER A 179 -14.41 -1.56 22.17
N GLU A 180 -15.40 -1.45 23.06
CA GLU A 180 -16.80 -1.21 22.69
C GLU A 180 -17.01 0.18 22.11
N ARG A 181 -16.38 1.22 22.66
CA ARG A 181 -16.41 2.58 22.13
C ARG A 181 -15.72 2.65 20.77
N ILE A 182 -14.58 1.99 20.61
CA ILE A 182 -13.88 1.88 19.32
C ILE A 182 -14.80 1.24 18.28
N ARG A 183 -15.49 0.15 18.62
CA ARG A 183 -16.45 -0.51 17.75
C ARG A 183 -17.59 0.44 17.33
N GLN A 184 -18.10 1.25 18.26
CA GLN A 184 -19.14 2.24 17.97
C GLN A 184 -18.63 3.34 17.01
N HIS A 185 -17.42 3.86 17.21
CA HIS A 185 -16.81 4.83 16.31
C HIS A 185 -16.59 4.27 14.90
N LEU A 186 -16.13 3.03 14.78
CA LEU A 186 -15.98 2.36 13.48
C LEU A 186 -17.32 2.24 12.73
N ARG A 187 -18.43 1.96 13.45
CA ARG A 187 -19.77 1.98 12.83
C ARG A 187 -20.16 3.39 12.34
N GLN A 188 -19.84 4.43 13.10
CA GLN A 188 -20.10 5.82 12.70
C GLN A 188 -19.24 6.26 11.51
N LEU A 189 -17.99 5.78 11.42
CA LEU A 189 -17.06 6.05 10.32
C LEU A 189 -17.40 5.28 9.04
N LYS A 190 -18.07 4.11 9.12
CA LYS A 190 -18.37 3.24 7.99
C LYS A 190 -18.92 3.97 6.75
N PRO A 191 -19.96 4.84 6.85
CA PRO A 191 -20.49 5.53 5.68
C PRO A 191 -19.46 6.44 5.01
N VAL A 192 -18.65 7.16 5.79
CA VAL A 192 -17.62 8.07 5.27
C VAL A 192 -16.51 7.28 4.58
N LEU A 193 -16.04 6.18 5.21
CA LEU A 193 -15.00 5.34 4.64
C LEU A 193 -15.48 4.68 3.34
N ALA A 194 -16.72 4.18 3.30
CA ALA A 194 -17.30 3.57 2.11
C ALA A 194 -17.44 4.56 0.95
N ALA A 195 -17.93 5.78 1.21
CA ALA A 195 -18.08 6.82 0.19
C ALA A 195 -16.73 7.30 -0.37
N ASN A 196 -15.64 7.16 0.38
CA ASN A 196 -14.30 7.62 0.02
C ASN A 196 -13.30 6.48 -0.23
N ALA A 197 -13.76 5.23 -0.41
CA ALA A 197 -12.91 4.07 -0.63
C ALA A 197 -11.90 4.26 -1.78
N ALA A 198 -12.27 5.03 -2.79
CA ALA A 198 -11.42 5.35 -3.93
C ALA A 198 -10.06 5.98 -3.57
N VAL A 199 -9.98 6.66 -2.43
CA VAL A 199 -8.75 7.35 -2.01
C VAL A 199 -8.10 6.76 -0.74
N ILE A 200 -8.64 5.66 -0.21
CA ILE A 200 -8.13 5.01 1.02
C ILE A 200 -7.65 3.58 0.69
N PRO A 201 -6.50 3.41 0.02
CA PRO A 201 -5.97 2.06 -0.26
C PRO A 201 -5.48 1.35 1.01
N PHE A 202 -5.00 2.11 2.00
CA PHE A 202 -4.39 1.61 3.22
C PHE A 202 -4.93 2.32 4.45
N MET A 203 -5.13 1.57 5.53
CA MET A 203 -5.47 2.10 6.84
C MET A 203 -4.66 1.36 7.90
N ARG A 204 -3.93 2.08 8.73
CA ARG A 204 -3.33 1.52 9.94
C ARG A 204 -4.45 1.13 10.90
N ALA A 205 -4.31 0.00 11.59
CA ALA A 205 -5.35 -0.49 12.51
C ALA A 205 -5.75 0.56 13.56
N GLY A 206 -4.77 1.28 14.10
CA GLY A 206 -5.00 2.45 14.93
C GLY A 206 -5.77 2.18 16.22
N PHE A 207 -6.40 3.20 16.76
CA PHE A 207 -7.32 3.24 17.91
C PHE A 207 -6.72 2.79 19.25
N ILE A 208 -6.01 1.68 19.33
CA ILE A 208 -5.56 1.06 20.58
C ILE A 208 -4.23 1.65 21.04
N GLY A 209 -4.21 2.13 22.29
CA GLY A 209 -3.00 2.47 23.04
C GLY A 209 -2.26 3.72 22.58
N ALA A 210 -1.00 3.80 22.98
CA ALA A 210 -0.11 4.88 22.61
C ALA A 210 0.00 4.99 21.09
N TRP A 211 -0.17 6.19 20.55
CA TRP A 211 -0.14 6.54 19.11
C TRP A 211 -1.09 5.72 18.21
N GLY A 212 -1.93 4.84 18.80
CA GLY A 212 -2.73 3.86 18.03
C GLY A 212 -1.91 2.65 17.59
N GLU A 213 -0.82 2.32 18.29
CA GLU A 213 0.13 1.26 17.91
C GLU A 213 -0.06 -0.07 18.65
N TRP A 214 -1.20 -0.27 19.28
CA TRP A 214 -1.61 -1.53 19.88
C TRP A 214 -0.78 -1.97 21.09
N HIS A 215 -0.09 -1.03 21.75
CA HIS A 215 0.61 -1.24 23.02
C HIS A 215 0.24 -0.14 24.03
N SER A 216 0.60 -0.33 25.32
CA SER A 216 0.44 0.67 26.37
C SER A 216 -0.98 1.26 26.46
N SER A 217 -2.02 0.42 26.38
CA SER A 217 -3.42 0.85 26.47
C SER A 217 -3.84 1.13 27.90
N ALA A 218 -4.32 2.34 28.18
CA ALA A 218 -4.87 2.72 29.49
C ALA A 218 -6.25 2.07 29.72
N SER A 219 -7.02 1.81 28.67
CA SER A 219 -8.36 1.17 28.73
C SER A 219 -8.30 -0.35 28.78
N GLY A 220 -7.09 -0.96 28.84
CA GLY A 220 -6.94 -2.40 28.95
C GLY A 220 -7.05 -3.18 27.64
N ASN A 221 -6.93 -2.51 26.48
CA ASN A 221 -6.91 -3.16 25.18
C ASN A 221 -5.54 -3.77 24.82
N SER A 222 -4.52 -3.61 25.71
CA SER A 222 -3.20 -4.17 25.56
C SER A 222 -2.71 -4.67 26.93
N CYS A 223 -1.99 -5.78 26.98
CA CYS A 223 -1.38 -6.29 28.21
C CYS A 223 0.07 -5.82 28.41
N THR A 224 0.61 -4.97 27.56
CA THR A 224 1.94 -4.39 27.73
C THR A 224 2.04 -3.69 29.08
N GLY A 225 3.02 -4.09 29.91
CA GLY A 225 3.17 -3.59 31.28
C GLY A 225 2.18 -4.18 32.31
N ARG A 226 1.37 -5.17 31.94
CA ARG A 226 0.42 -5.89 32.82
C ARG A 226 0.68 -7.39 32.73
N PRO A 227 1.56 -7.94 33.58
CA PRO A 227 2.02 -9.32 33.44
C PRO A 227 1.01 -10.39 33.87
N GLU A 228 -0.14 -10.01 34.46
CA GLU A 228 -1.15 -10.98 34.91
C GLU A 228 -1.84 -11.66 33.71
N ALA A 229 -1.86 -12.99 33.72
CA ALA A 229 -2.46 -13.79 32.65
C ALA A 229 -3.93 -13.42 32.37
N ALA A 230 -4.69 -13.09 33.41
CA ALA A 230 -6.09 -12.65 33.27
C ALA A 230 -6.21 -11.30 32.52
N ALA A 231 -5.31 -10.34 32.79
CA ALA A 231 -5.29 -9.06 32.11
C ALA A 231 -4.95 -9.22 30.62
N CYS A 232 -4.01 -10.12 30.30
CA CYS A 232 -3.65 -10.42 28.90
C CYS A 232 -4.77 -11.14 28.17
N ALA A 233 -5.49 -12.05 28.81
CA ALA A 233 -6.64 -12.71 28.22
C ALA A 233 -7.80 -11.73 27.93
N ALA A 234 -8.06 -10.78 28.84
CA ALA A 234 -9.04 -9.71 28.63
C ALA A 234 -8.63 -8.78 27.50
N ALA A 235 -7.37 -8.35 27.48
CA ALA A 235 -6.84 -7.51 26.41
C ALA A 235 -6.93 -8.18 25.04
N GLU A 236 -6.70 -9.48 24.95
CA GLU A 236 -6.86 -10.25 23.72
C GLU A 236 -8.31 -10.26 23.23
N ALA A 237 -9.29 -10.44 24.12
CA ALA A 237 -10.70 -10.35 23.77
C ALA A 237 -11.08 -8.96 23.24
N HIS A 238 -10.53 -7.90 23.83
CA HIS A 238 -10.73 -6.53 23.36
C HIS A 238 -10.08 -6.31 21.96
N ARG A 239 -8.89 -6.80 21.73
CA ARG A 239 -8.20 -6.74 20.43
C ARG A 239 -9.01 -7.45 19.33
N LEU A 240 -9.53 -8.65 19.63
CA LEU A 240 -10.41 -9.38 18.71
C LEU A 240 -11.68 -8.57 18.38
N THR A 241 -12.29 -7.94 19.39
CA THR A 241 -13.45 -7.04 19.18
C THR A 241 -13.12 -5.90 18.22
N VAL A 242 -11.97 -5.25 18.39
CA VAL A 242 -11.54 -4.15 17.52
C VAL A 242 -11.16 -4.63 16.12
N ARG A 243 -10.42 -5.76 16.01
CA ARG A 243 -10.10 -6.40 14.74
C ARG A 243 -11.36 -6.69 13.93
N ASP A 244 -12.34 -7.33 14.53
CA ASP A 244 -13.58 -7.72 13.86
C ASP A 244 -14.39 -6.49 13.44
N ALA A 245 -14.40 -5.44 14.28
CA ALA A 245 -15.04 -4.19 13.95
C ALA A 245 -14.34 -3.44 12.79
N LEU A 246 -13.01 -3.50 12.70
CA LEU A 246 -12.24 -2.98 11.56
C LEU A 246 -12.62 -3.73 10.27
N LEU A 247 -12.62 -5.06 10.29
CA LEU A 247 -12.97 -5.89 9.14
C LEU A 247 -14.42 -5.67 8.67
N GLU A 248 -15.36 -5.41 9.60
CA GLU A 248 -16.77 -5.18 9.30
C GLU A 248 -17.05 -3.78 8.73
N ASN A 249 -16.31 -2.75 9.19
CA ASN A 249 -16.69 -1.36 8.94
C ASN A 249 -15.78 -0.61 7.98
N VAL A 250 -14.58 -1.11 7.70
CA VAL A 250 -13.67 -0.56 6.69
C VAL A 250 -13.92 -1.23 5.33
N PRO A 251 -13.93 -0.49 4.19
CA PRO A 251 -14.17 -1.07 2.87
C PRO A 251 -13.25 -2.25 2.55
N GLU A 252 -13.75 -3.28 1.89
CA GLU A 252 -12.97 -4.48 1.54
C GLU A 252 -11.77 -4.18 0.62
N THR A 253 -11.86 -3.10 -0.15
CA THR A 253 -10.78 -2.63 -1.03
C THR A 253 -9.65 -1.92 -0.29
N THR A 254 -9.84 -1.61 1.01
CA THR A 254 -8.83 -0.99 1.87
C THR A 254 -8.08 -2.08 2.63
N GLN A 255 -6.76 -2.11 2.50
CA GLN A 255 -5.89 -2.97 3.31
C GLN A 255 -5.73 -2.39 4.72
N LEU A 256 -5.79 -3.26 5.72
CA LEU A 256 -5.59 -2.92 7.12
C LEU A 256 -4.19 -3.34 7.55
N ALA A 257 -3.46 -2.46 8.21
CA ALA A 257 -2.09 -2.73 8.67
C ALA A 257 -2.02 -2.80 10.19
N ILE A 258 -1.72 -3.97 10.72
CA ILE A 258 -1.53 -4.27 12.15
C ILE A 258 -0.08 -3.93 12.53
N ARG A 259 0.15 -3.54 13.78
CA ARG A 259 1.49 -3.15 14.27
C ARG A 259 2.41 -4.35 14.48
N TYR A 260 1.89 -5.47 15.02
CA TYR A 260 2.70 -6.60 15.45
C TYR A 260 2.37 -7.89 14.67
N PRO A 261 3.36 -8.56 14.08
CA PRO A 261 3.17 -9.87 13.48
C PRO A 261 2.72 -10.92 14.52
N ALA A 262 3.13 -10.79 15.78
CA ALA A 262 2.68 -11.64 16.86
C ALA A 262 1.16 -11.66 17.05
N ASP A 263 0.48 -10.55 16.81
CA ASP A 263 -0.99 -10.49 16.86
C ASP A 263 -1.61 -11.29 15.72
N LEU A 264 -1.11 -11.12 14.50
CA LEU A 264 -1.58 -11.88 13.34
C LEU A 264 -1.33 -13.38 13.50
N MET A 265 -0.17 -13.78 14.00
CA MET A 265 0.17 -15.20 14.26
C MET A 265 -0.79 -15.86 15.26
N ARG A 266 -1.23 -15.11 16.28
CA ARG A 266 -2.23 -15.62 17.23
C ARG A 266 -3.61 -15.78 16.61
N TRP A 267 -3.98 -14.88 15.70
CA TRP A 267 -5.31 -14.92 15.08
C TRP A 267 -5.39 -15.87 13.89
N TYR A 268 -4.29 -16.01 13.15
CA TYR A 268 -4.20 -16.79 11.91
C TYR A 268 -2.89 -17.57 11.91
N SER A 269 -2.94 -18.84 12.32
CA SER A 269 -1.75 -19.71 12.34
C SER A 269 -1.22 -19.98 10.93
N ASP A 270 -2.09 -19.98 9.91
CA ASP A 270 -1.71 -19.99 8.51
C ASP A 270 -1.70 -18.56 7.97
N PRO A 271 -0.55 -18.01 7.55
CA PRO A 271 -0.46 -16.66 7.00
C PRO A 271 -1.27 -16.47 5.71
N LEU A 272 -1.65 -17.55 5.03
CA LEU A 272 -2.46 -17.51 3.80
C LEU A 272 -3.97 -17.58 4.07
N GLN A 273 -4.40 -17.68 5.32
CA GLN A 273 -5.81 -17.78 5.69
C GLN A 273 -6.58 -16.49 5.42
N GLN A 274 -5.90 -15.35 5.34
CA GLN A 274 -6.51 -14.04 5.09
C GLN A 274 -5.59 -13.16 4.22
N HIS A 275 -6.16 -12.20 3.47
CA HIS A 275 -5.44 -11.36 2.51
C HIS A 275 -5.70 -9.87 2.72
N ARG A 276 -6.18 -9.46 3.89
CA ARG A 276 -6.59 -8.09 4.16
C ARG A 276 -5.87 -7.44 5.33
N LEU A 277 -5.42 -8.24 6.31
CA LEU A 277 -4.67 -7.77 7.45
C LEU A 277 -3.18 -7.94 7.16
N GLY A 278 -2.54 -6.84 6.80
CA GLY A 278 -1.09 -6.75 6.61
C GLY A 278 -0.40 -6.14 7.82
N LEU A 279 0.76 -5.54 7.61
CA LEU A 279 1.61 -5.03 8.67
C LEU A 279 2.03 -3.58 8.40
N HIS A 280 2.16 -2.80 9.48
CA HIS A 280 2.85 -1.52 9.50
C HIS A 280 3.98 -1.58 10.52
N ASN A 281 5.23 -1.47 10.06
CA ASN A 281 6.42 -1.47 10.91
C ASN A 281 6.82 -0.03 11.20
N ASP A 282 6.66 0.39 12.46
CA ASP A 282 6.89 1.79 12.86
C ASP A 282 8.38 2.16 12.99
N CYS A 283 9.29 1.19 12.91
CA CYS A 283 10.74 1.40 12.90
C CYS A 283 11.44 0.43 11.94
N PHE A 284 10.97 0.35 10.71
CA PHE A 284 11.50 -0.55 9.69
C PHE A 284 13.01 -0.33 9.48
N LEU A 285 13.79 -1.40 9.54
CA LEU A 285 15.24 -1.42 9.41
C LEU A 285 16.01 -0.69 10.53
N SER A 286 15.38 -0.42 11.68
CA SER A 286 16.06 0.26 12.78
C SER A 286 17.05 -0.64 13.54
N GLY A 287 16.93 -1.96 13.44
CA GLY A 287 17.83 -2.92 14.09
C GLY A 287 17.29 -4.35 14.11
N PRO A 288 17.87 -5.23 14.94
CA PRO A 288 17.52 -6.65 14.99
C PRO A 288 16.05 -6.94 15.28
N SER A 289 15.38 -6.16 16.13
CA SER A 289 13.97 -6.32 16.46
C SER A 289 13.06 -5.29 15.78
N ASP A 290 13.63 -4.34 15.01
CA ASP A 290 12.95 -3.15 14.53
C ASP A 290 12.17 -2.45 15.66
N THR A 291 12.90 -2.15 16.73
CA THR A 291 12.40 -1.50 17.96
C THR A 291 11.17 -2.23 18.53
N GLY A 292 11.30 -3.57 18.66
CA GLY A 292 10.28 -4.43 19.28
C GLY A 292 9.12 -4.82 18.37
N THR A 293 9.24 -4.63 17.05
CA THR A 293 8.28 -5.18 16.08
C THR A 293 8.37 -6.70 16.03
N TYR A 294 9.58 -7.25 16.06
CA TYR A 294 9.84 -8.68 15.99
C TYR A 294 10.52 -9.18 17.27
N GLU A 295 10.03 -10.26 17.83
CA GLU A 295 10.64 -10.94 18.97
C GLU A 295 11.72 -11.94 18.51
N ASP A 296 11.47 -12.58 17.35
CA ASP A 296 12.37 -13.59 16.79
C ASP A 296 12.20 -13.71 15.26
N GLU A 297 12.99 -14.63 14.65
CA GLU A 297 12.97 -14.85 13.21
C GLU A 297 11.66 -15.52 12.72
N SER A 298 10.95 -16.28 13.57
CA SER A 298 9.68 -16.90 13.19
C SER A 298 8.61 -15.86 12.89
N GLN A 299 8.62 -14.74 13.61
CA GLN A 299 7.74 -13.59 13.32
C GLN A 299 8.13 -12.86 12.03
N ARG A 300 9.43 -12.82 11.70
CA ARG A 300 9.91 -12.27 10.41
C ARG A 300 9.51 -13.15 9.24
N ASP A 301 9.63 -14.47 9.38
CA ASP A 301 9.20 -15.43 8.36
C ASP A 301 7.69 -15.38 8.15
N TYR A 302 6.92 -15.28 9.23
CA TYR A 302 5.48 -15.10 9.15
C TYR A 302 5.11 -13.78 8.44
N ALA A 303 5.77 -12.68 8.80
CA ALA A 303 5.58 -11.38 8.14
C ALA A 303 5.87 -11.48 6.64
N ALA A 304 6.97 -12.11 6.24
CA ALA A 304 7.31 -12.32 4.85
C ALA A 304 6.25 -13.16 4.09
N ALA A 305 5.67 -14.16 4.75
CA ALA A 305 4.64 -15.03 4.16
C ALA A 305 3.29 -14.30 4.01
N VAL A 306 2.81 -13.60 5.06
CA VAL A 306 1.51 -12.90 5.01
C VAL A 306 1.54 -11.72 4.04
N THR A 307 2.67 -11.04 3.91
CA THR A 307 2.79 -9.85 3.04
C THR A 307 2.91 -10.17 1.55
N GLN A 308 3.01 -11.44 1.18
CA GLN A 308 2.75 -11.86 -0.20
C GLN A 308 1.32 -11.56 -0.64
N TRP A 309 0.35 -11.47 0.28
CA TRP A 309 -1.07 -11.36 0.01
C TRP A 309 -1.73 -10.13 0.64
N ALA A 310 -1.20 -9.65 1.77
CA ALA A 310 -1.66 -8.48 2.48
C ALA A 310 -0.57 -7.39 2.46
N ALA A 311 -0.96 -6.15 2.59
CA ALA A 311 -0.05 -5.04 2.38
C ALA A 311 0.95 -4.85 3.53
N PHE A 312 2.20 -4.55 3.20
CA PHE A 312 3.24 -4.16 4.15
C PHE A 312 3.66 -2.71 3.92
N GLY A 313 3.65 -1.94 4.98
CA GLY A 313 4.16 -0.57 4.99
C GLY A 313 4.88 -0.23 6.28
N GLY A 314 5.33 1.00 6.40
CA GLY A 314 6.02 1.40 7.62
C GLY A 314 6.56 2.81 7.60
N GLU A 315 7.40 3.04 8.58
CA GLU A 315 8.28 4.20 8.69
C GLU A 315 9.64 3.77 9.24
N THR A 316 10.67 4.58 9.00
CA THR A 316 12.04 4.33 9.50
C THR A 316 12.29 5.15 10.75
N CYS A 317 13.22 4.73 11.59
CA CYS A 317 13.63 5.48 12.79
C CYS A 317 15.10 5.91 12.70
N GLU A 318 15.42 7.11 13.27
CA GLU A 318 16.79 7.64 13.26
C GLU A 318 17.68 6.94 14.30
N ASN A 319 17.13 6.56 15.44
CA ASN A 319 17.84 6.00 16.59
C ASN A 319 17.42 4.57 16.82
N GLY A 320 17.86 3.68 15.94
CA GLY A 320 17.53 2.28 16.04
C GLY A 320 18.42 1.49 16.99
N GLU A 321 18.11 0.22 17.15
CA GLU A 321 18.93 -0.77 17.86
C GLU A 321 20.22 -1.03 17.08
N LEU A 322 21.28 -1.44 17.77
CA LEU A 322 22.54 -1.81 17.12
C LEU A 322 22.58 -3.34 16.87
N PRO A 323 23.11 -3.77 15.71
CA PRO A 323 23.53 -2.97 14.57
C PRO A 323 22.35 -2.38 13.80
N VAL A 324 22.47 -1.15 13.33
CA VAL A 324 21.49 -0.51 12.46
C VAL A 324 21.51 -1.20 11.10
N ARG A 325 20.32 -1.45 10.52
CA ARG A 325 20.12 -2.19 9.25
C ARG A 325 19.59 -1.28 8.14
N SER A 326 20.07 -0.06 8.02
CA SER A 326 19.58 0.96 7.11
C SER A 326 20.47 1.19 5.88
N THR A 327 21.28 0.21 5.49
CA THR A 327 22.08 0.31 4.27
C THR A 327 21.26 0.04 3.01
N CYS A 328 21.82 0.38 1.83
CA CYS A 328 21.21 0.00 0.55
C CYS A 328 21.03 -1.52 0.42
N ALA A 329 21.95 -2.32 0.92
CA ALA A 329 21.83 -3.77 0.93
C ALA A 329 20.62 -4.23 1.74
N ASP A 330 20.41 -3.64 2.92
CA ASP A 330 19.30 -3.97 3.80
C ASP A 330 17.95 -3.62 3.18
N ILE A 331 17.76 -2.39 2.73
CA ILE A 331 16.47 -1.97 2.14
C ILE A 331 16.13 -2.73 0.85
N LEU A 332 17.11 -3.04 0.01
CA LEU A 332 16.86 -3.79 -1.22
C LEU A 332 16.50 -5.26 -0.93
N ALA A 333 17.11 -5.86 0.09
CA ALA A 333 16.80 -7.23 0.52
C ALA A 333 15.47 -7.31 1.28
N GLU A 334 15.31 -6.50 2.33
CA GLU A 334 14.15 -6.56 3.22
C GLU A 334 12.89 -5.96 2.58
N GLY A 335 13.03 -4.91 1.74
CA GLY A 335 11.92 -4.37 0.96
C GLY A 335 11.32 -5.41 0.02
N ALA A 336 12.18 -6.22 -0.61
CA ALA A 336 11.76 -7.35 -1.44
C ALA A 336 11.19 -8.50 -0.60
N ARG A 337 11.83 -8.87 0.54
CA ARG A 337 11.40 -9.96 1.44
C ARG A 337 9.99 -9.74 2.00
N TYR A 338 9.71 -8.50 2.45
CA TYR A 338 8.42 -8.16 3.07
C TYR A 338 7.43 -7.54 2.09
N HIS A 339 7.71 -7.55 0.79
CA HIS A 339 6.79 -7.00 -0.22
C HIS A 339 6.39 -5.55 0.09
N LEU A 340 7.36 -4.70 0.45
CA LEU A 340 7.14 -3.33 0.88
C LEU A 340 6.33 -2.54 -0.14
N ALA A 341 5.17 -2.04 0.27
CA ALA A 341 4.23 -1.32 -0.59
C ALA A 341 4.29 0.20 -0.42
N TRP A 342 4.46 0.69 0.81
CA TRP A 342 4.57 2.13 1.12
C TRP A 342 5.46 2.38 2.33
N LEU A 343 6.11 3.57 2.37
CA LEU A 343 7.01 3.96 3.46
C LEU A 343 6.93 5.46 3.73
N ASN A 344 7.03 5.86 5.00
CA ASN A 344 7.14 7.27 5.39
C ASN A 344 8.50 7.84 4.98
N ALA A 345 8.50 8.89 4.16
CA ALA A 345 9.73 9.56 3.76
C ALA A 345 10.14 10.71 4.71
N ASP A 346 9.21 11.15 5.58
CA ASP A 346 9.36 12.40 6.32
C ASP A 346 9.64 12.18 7.81
N TYR A 347 9.45 10.95 8.35
CA TYR A 347 9.63 10.67 9.78
C TYR A 347 11.11 10.59 10.15
N ALA A 348 11.91 9.82 9.41
CA ALA A 348 13.36 9.74 9.59
C ALA A 348 14.08 10.07 8.26
N PRO A 349 14.11 11.36 7.85
CA PRO A 349 14.65 11.75 6.55
C PRO A 349 16.13 11.40 6.37
N SER A 350 16.92 11.32 7.46
CA SER A 350 18.33 10.93 7.42
C SER A 350 18.55 9.53 6.82
N VAL A 351 17.63 8.59 7.07
CA VAL A 351 17.69 7.23 6.49
C VAL A 351 17.48 7.29 4.97
N VAL A 352 16.48 8.04 4.51
CA VAL A 352 16.19 8.21 3.07
C VAL A 352 17.35 8.92 2.36
N VAL A 353 17.92 9.97 2.96
CA VAL A 353 19.14 10.65 2.48
C VAL A 353 20.33 9.69 2.46
N GLY A 354 20.41 8.78 3.42
CA GLY A 354 21.41 7.71 3.45
C GLY A 354 21.33 6.81 2.20
N TRP A 355 20.13 6.40 1.79
CA TRP A 355 19.91 5.61 0.56
C TRP A 355 20.22 6.41 -0.71
N GLU A 356 19.92 7.70 -0.72
CA GLU A 356 20.30 8.58 -1.83
C GLU A 356 21.82 8.69 -1.96
N THR A 357 22.52 8.95 -0.85
CA THR A 357 23.98 9.05 -0.81
C THR A 357 24.66 7.74 -1.22
N GLN A 358 24.11 6.59 -0.84
CA GLN A 358 24.59 5.27 -1.25
C GLN A 358 24.19 4.90 -2.68
N GLY A 359 23.32 5.68 -3.34
CA GLY A 359 22.94 5.53 -4.74
C GLY A 359 21.80 4.53 -5.03
N CYS A 360 21.03 4.07 -4.02
CA CYS A 360 19.95 3.11 -4.24
C CYS A 360 18.54 3.70 -4.15
N LEU A 361 18.35 4.95 -3.73
CA LEU A 361 17.02 5.53 -3.51
C LEU A 361 16.13 5.44 -4.75
N ALA A 362 16.67 5.70 -5.95
CA ALA A 362 15.90 5.60 -7.19
C ALA A 362 15.37 4.18 -7.43
N ARG A 363 16.18 3.16 -7.11
CA ARG A 363 15.75 1.75 -7.20
C ARG A 363 14.71 1.40 -6.13
N VAL A 364 14.89 1.86 -4.90
CA VAL A 364 13.90 1.70 -3.82
C VAL A 364 12.56 2.31 -4.25
N SER A 365 12.55 3.56 -4.72
CA SER A 365 11.33 4.24 -5.20
C SER A 365 10.68 3.50 -6.36
N ALA A 366 11.47 3.04 -7.33
CA ALA A 366 10.95 2.36 -8.51
C ALA A 366 10.30 1.01 -8.18
N PHE A 367 10.85 0.25 -7.23
CA PHE A 367 10.41 -1.13 -6.94
C PHE A 367 9.50 -1.27 -5.71
N MET A 368 9.45 -0.29 -4.82
CA MET A 368 8.51 -0.25 -3.70
C MET A 368 7.07 -0.27 -4.23
N GLY A 369 6.26 -1.22 -3.76
CA GLY A 369 4.91 -1.45 -4.27
C GLY A 369 4.90 -2.30 -5.54
N TYR A 370 3.78 -2.28 -6.25
CA TYR A 370 3.65 -2.93 -7.55
C TYR A 370 4.38 -2.15 -8.65
N ARG A 371 4.80 -2.87 -9.71
CA ARG A 371 5.44 -2.28 -10.89
C ARG A 371 5.07 -3.09 -12.12
N LEU A 372 4.02 -2.66 -12.84
CA LEU A 372 3.51 -3.38 -14.01
C LEU A 372 4.38 -3.08 -15.22
N GLN A 373 4.87 -4.12 -15.88
CA GLN A 373 5.66 -4.06 -17.10
C GLN A 373 4.93 -4.80 -18.22
N LEU A 374 4.74 -4.13 -19.35
CA LEU A 374 4.30 -4.75 -20.59
C LEU A 374 5.49 -5.43 -21.27
N ASP A 375 5.32 -6.65 -21.73
CA ASP A 375 6.35 -7.37 -22.47
C ASP A 375 6.01 -7.47 -23.95
N ALA A 376 4.75 -7.84 -24.30
CA ALA A 376 4.31 -7.98 -25.68
C ALA A 376 2.80 -7.82 -25.84
N LEU A 377 2.37 -7.56 -27.09
CA LEU A 377 0.99 -7.45 -27.51
C LEU A 377 0.81 -8.21 -28.84
N ALA A 378 -0.30 -8.95 -28.97
CA ALA A 378 -0.74 -9.51 -30.24
C ALA A 378 -2.21 -9.15 -30.51
N HIS A 379 -2.53 -8.80 -31.75
CA HIS A 379 -3.88 -8.53 -32.22
C HIS A 379 -3.99 -8.60 -33.75
N PRO A 380 -5.17 -8.79 -34.34
CA PRO A 380 -5.38 -8.68 -35.80
C PRO A 380 -5.06 -7.27 -36.29
N GLY A 381 -4.47 -7.16 -37.50
CA GLY A 381 -4.23 -5.86 -38.16
C GLY A 381 -5.47 -5.24 -38.80
N GLN A 382 -6.51 -6.06 -39.03
CA GLN A 382 -7.77 -5.66 -39.72
C GLN A 382 -8.95 -6.30 -39.00
N ALA A 383 -10.13 -5.68 -39.13
CA ALA A 383 -11.38 -6.19 -38.57
C ALA A 383 -12.60 -5.66 -39.35
N ALA A 384 -13.60 -6.50 -39.48
CA ALA A 384 -14.92 -6.04 -39.98
C ALA A 384 -15.76 -5.43 -38.85
N ARG A 385 -16.64 -4.49 -39.18
CA ARG A 385 -17.64 -3.99 -38.24
C ARG A 385 -18.56 -5.12 -37.78
N GLY A 386 -18.84 -5.18 -36.49
CA GLY A 386 -19.61 -6.26 -35.85
C GLY A 386 -18.77 -7.49 -35.50
N GLU A 387 -17.51 -7.52 -35.85
CA GLU A 387 -16.59 -8.63 -35.52
C GLU A 387 -16.07 -8.54 -34.06
N GLU A 388 -15.74 -9.70 -33.50
CA GLU A 388 -15.04 -9.80 -32.24
C GLU A 388 -13.52 -9.81 -32.47
N LEU A 389 -12.83 -8.82 -31.92
CA LEU A 389 -11.37 -8.75 -31.88
C LEU A 389 -10.82 -9.42 -30.62
N VAL A 390 -9.74 -10.17 -30.77
CA VAL A 390 -9.01 -10.75 -29.67
C VAL A 390 -7.64 -10.08 -29.54
N PHE A 391 -7.35 -9.57 -28.36
CA PHE A 391 -6.04 -9.03 -27.98
C PHE A 391 -5.41 -9.96 -26.98
N GLU A 392 -4.15 -10.30 -27.16
CA GLU A 392 -3.34 -11.01 -26.19
C GLU A 392 -2.24 -10.05 -25.68
N VAL A 393 -2.17 -9.87 -24.37
CA VAL A 393 -1.20 -8.98 -23.73
C VAL A 393 -0.35 -9.80 -22.76
N ALA A 394 0.96 -9.79 -22.97
CA ALA A 394 1.93 -10.34 -22.03
C ALA A 394 2.41 -9.21 -21.12
N LEU A 395 2.24 -9.38 -19.80
CA LEU A 395 2.70 -8.42 -18.80
C LEU A 395 3.07 -9.13 -17.50
N ARG A 396 3.80 -8.44 -16.65
CA ARG A 396 4.20 -8.94 -15.33
C ARG A 396 4.27 -7.82 -14.31
N ASN A 397 4.23 -8.18 -13.03
CA ASN A 397 4.48 -7.27 -11.93
C ASN A 397 5.92 -7.51 -11.42
N VAL A 398 6.84 -6.60 -11.74
CA VAL A 398 8.25 -6.69 -11.32
C VAL A 398 8.52 -5.93 -10.01
N GLY A 399 7.51 -5.27 -9.43
CA GLY A 399 7.60 -4.58 -8.15
C GLY A 399 7.67 -5.52 -6.95
N TRP A 400 7.97 -4.98 -5.79
CA TRP A 400 8.11 -5.78 -4.58
C TRP A 400 6.79 -6.30 -4.04
N SER A 401 5.66 -5.57 -4.23
CA SER A 401 4.36 -5.98 -3.71
C SER A 401 3.33 -6.24 -4.82
N ARG A 402 2.20 -6.81 -4.42
CA ARG A 402 1.01 -6.93 -5.27
C ARG A 402 0.31 -5.59 -5.47
N LEU A 403 -0.60 -5.57 -6.42
CA LEU A 403 -1.75 -4.67 -6.40
C LEU A 403 -2.74 -5.16 -5.34
N PHE A 404 -3.21 -4.25 -4.50
CA PHE A 404 -4.23 -4.57 -3.49
C PHE A 404 -5.61 -4.03 -3.87
N THR A 405 -5.66 -2.87 -4.52
CA THR A 405 -6.89 -2.33 -5.12
C THR A 405 -7.20 -3.09 -6.41
N PRO A 406 -8.44 -3.54 -6.65
CA PRO A 406 -8.83 -4.19 -7.89
C PRO A 406 -8.50 -3.30 -9.10
N ARG A 407 -7.89 -3.87 -10.12
CA ARG A 407 -7.54 -3.18 -11.38
C ARG A 407 -7.70 -4.13 -12.55
N ARG A 408 -8.19 -3.59 -13.67
CA ARG A 408 -8.31 -4.34 -14.91
C ARG A 408 -7.42 -3.74 -15.99
N LEU A 409 -6.86 -4.60 -16.83
CA LEU A 409 -6.24 -4.16 -18.06
C LEU A 409 -7.33 -3.74 -19.05
N VAL A 410 -7.19 -2.55 -19.63
CA VAL A 410 -8.11 -2.01 -20.65
C VAL A 410 -7.34 -1.87 -21.94
N VAL A 411 -7.87 -2.48 -23.00
CA VAL A 411 -7.51 -2.19 -24.39
C VAL A 411 -8.48 -1.18 -24.97
N SER A 412 -7.98 -0.20 -25.69
CA SER A 412 -8.81 0.79 -26.39
C SER A 412 -8.38 0.92 -27.85
N LEU A 413 -9.36 0.98 -28.74
CA LEU A 413 -9.21 1.37 -30.13
C LEU A 413 -9.66 2.81 -30.27
N ARG A 414 -8.78 3.69 -30.68
CA ARG A 414 -9.06 5.11 -30.90
C ARG A 414 -8.95 5.44 -32.38
N HIS A 415 -10.07 5.81 -32.98
CA HIS A 415 -10.09 6.23 -34.39
C HIS A 415 -9.19 7.45 -34.62
N ARG A 416 -8.30 7.40 -35.61
CA ARG A 416 -7.25 8.42 -35.79
C ARG A 416 -7.82 9.81 -36.11
N GLU A 417 -8.86 9.88 -36.94
CA GLU A 417 -9.39 11.16 -37.39
C GLU A 417 -10.45 11.72 -36.43
N THR A 418 -11.40 10.89 -36.00
CA THR A 418 -12.54 11.37 -35.19
C THR A 418 -12.28 11.31 -33.68
N GLY A 419 -11.28 10.54 -33.25
CA GLY A 419 -11.00 10.32 -31.85
C GLY A 419 -12.01 9.43 -31.13
N ALA A 420 -12.96 8.83 -31.80
CA ALA A 420 -13.92 7.87 -31.23
C ALA A 420 -13.17 6.67 -30.59
N VAL A 421 -13.65 6.22 -29.43
CA VAL A 421 -12.96 5.18 -28.65
C VAL A 421 -13.92 4.04 -28.33
N TRP A 422 -13.48 2.82 -28.60
CA TRP A 422 -14.06 1.58 -28.08
C TRP A 422 -13.07 0.90 -27.14
N SER A 423 -13.57 0.32 -26.06
CA SER A 423 -12.68 -0.30 -25.06
C SER A 423 -13.24 -1.62 -24.57
N ALA A 424 -12.33 -2.54 -24.23
CA ALA A 424 -12.61 -3.76 -23.50
C ALA A 424 -11.67 -3.90 -22.32
N ALA A 425 -12.14 -4.55 -21.26
CA ALA A 425 -11.35 -4.79 -20.05
C ALA A 425 -11.34 -6.27 -19.70
N ALA A 426 -10.21 -6.76 -19.21
CA ALA A 426 -10.10 -8.13 -18.74
C ALA A 426 -9.10 -8.27 -17.57
N GLY A 427 -9.22 -9.41 -16.89
CA GLY A 427 -8.38 -9.83 -15.80
C GLY A 427 -8.60 -9.01 -14.51
N ASP A 428 -8.13 -9.57 -13.43
CA ASP A 428 -7.87 -8.82 -12.19
C ASP A 428 -6.34 -8.78 -12.00
N LEU A 429 -5.76 -7.60 -12.09
CA LEU A 429 -4.30 -7.47 -12.03
C LEU A 429 -3.72 -7.74 -10.63
N ARG A 430 -4.57 -7.93 -9.61
CA ARG A 430 -4.17 -8.45 -8.30
C ARG A 430 -3.67 -9.89 -8.37
N ASP A 431 -4.05 -10.64 -9.40
CA ASP A 431 -3.58 -12.01 -9.62
C ASP A 431 -2.11 -12.08 -10.09
N LEU A 432 -1.55 -10.95 -10.55
CA LEU A 432 -0.15 -10.90 -10.95
C LEU A 432 0.76 -11.02 -9.71
N PRO A 433 1.60 -12.06 -9.61
CA PRO A 433 2.51 -12.19 -8.49
C PRO A 433 3.52 -11.05 -8.48
N PRO A 434 3.94 -10.57 -7.30
CA PRO A 434 5.04 -9.61 -7.20
C PRO A 434 6.36 -10.27 -7.63
N GLN A 435 7.35 -9.46 -8.01
CA GLN A 435 8.70 -9.90 -8.38
C GLN A 435 8.70 -10.98 -9.48
N ALA A 436 7.72 -10.90 -10.39
CA ALA A 436 7.56 -11.90 -11.45
C ALA A 436 8.74 -11.88 -12.43
N THR A 437 9.33 -13.06 -12.67
CA THR A 437 10.40 -13.28 -13.65
C THR A 437 9.87 -13.67 -15.02
N SER A 438 8.62 -14.12 -15.10
CA SER A 438 7.92 -14.50 -16.33
C SER A 438 6.63 -13.72 -16.51
N SER A 439 6.22 -13.55 -17.77
CA SER A 439 4.99 -12.82 -18.12
C SER A 439 3.76 -13.69 -17.90
N SER A 440 2.70 -13.06 -17.38
CA SER A 440 1.33 -13.60 -17.48
C SER A 440 0.70 -13.14 -18.79
N ARG A 441 -0.16 -13.98 -19.38
CA ARG A 441 -0.90 -13.65 -20.61
C ARG A 441 -2.35 -13.35 -20.26
N LEU A 442 -2.83 -12.17 -20.67
CA LEU A 442 -4.24 -11.78 -20.59
C LEU A 442 -4.83 -11.74 -21.98
N ARG A 443 -6.01 -12.35 -22.13
CA ARG A 443 -6.78 -12.35 -23.36
C ARG A 443 -8.00 -11.46 -23.19
N LEU A 444 -8.11 -10.42 -24.04
CA LEU A 444 -9.22 -9.47 -24.04
C LEU A 444 -10.03 -9.67 -25.33
N ARG A 445 -11.35 -9.67 -25.18
CA ARG A 445 -12.28 -9.74 -26.31
C ARG A 445 -13.02 -8.42 -26.43
N MET A 446 -13.02 -7.83 -27.63
CA MET A 446 -13.69 -6.57 -27.93
C MET A 446 -14.63 -6.78 -29.10
N SER A 447 -15.92 -6.67 -28.84
CA SER A 447 -16.92 -6.68 -29.93
C SER A 447 -17.00 -5.28 -30.54
N LEU A 448 -16.63 -5.14 -31.80
CA LEU A 448 -16.84 -3.90 -32.54
C LEU A 448 -18.33 -3.73 -32.84
N PRO A 449 -18.95 -2.58 -32.52
CA PRO A 449 -20.34 -2.38 -32.92
C PRO A 449 -20.46 -2.25 -34.44
N PRO A 450 -21.62 -2.59 -35.04
CA PRO A 450 -21.86 -2.35 -36.47
C PRO A 450 -21.75 -0.87 -36.89
N SER A 451 -21.88 0.05 -35.91
CA SER A 451 -21.69 1.49 -36.08
C SER A 451 -20.25 1.96 -35.93
N ALA A 452 -19.29 1.04 -35.74
CA ALA A 452 -17.88 1.41 -35.67
C ALA A 452 -17.47 2.13 -36.96
N GLN A 453 -16.72 3.22 -36.79
CA GLN A 453 -16.29 4.01 -37.95
C GLN A 453 -15.18 3.23 -38.68
N PRO A 454 -15.25 3.14 -40.04
CA PRO A 454 -14.17 2.54 -40.83
C PRO A 454 -12.94 3.44 -40.82
N GLY A 455 -11.75 2.81 -40.92
CA GLY A 455 -10.49 3.50 -40.95
C GLY A 455 -9.51 2.99 -39.90
N LEU A 456 -8.39 3.69 -39.75
CA LEU A 456 -7.31 3.31 -38.84
C LEU A 456 -7.62 3.68 -37.39
N HIS A 457 -7.47 2.69 -36.50
CA HIS A 457 -7.62 2.85 -35.06
C HIS A 457 -6.31 2.54 -34.36
N GLU A 458 -5.82 3.48 -33.56
CA GLU A 458 -4.66 3.26 -32.70
C GLU A 458 -5.03 2.35 -31.54
N VAL A 459 -4.14 1.42 -31.20
CA VAL A 459 -4.29 0.52 -30.05
C VAL A 459 -3.62 1.18 -28.83
N TRP A 460 -4.39 1.29 -27.75
CA TRP A 460 -3.93 1.84 -26.49
C TRP A 460 -4.18 0.86 -25.34
N LEU A 461 -3.24 0.77 -24.40
CA LEU A 461 -3.35 -0.03 -23.17
C LEU A 461 -3.42 0.89 -21.96
N GLY A 462 -4.25 0.55 -20.99
CA GLY A 462 -4.39 1.32 -19.75
C GLY A 462 -4.83 0.49 -18.57
N VAL A 463 -4.59 1.04 -17.40
CA VAL A 463 -5.04 0.47 -16.11
C VAL A 463 -5.66 1.62 -15.29
N PRO A 464 -6.89 2.04 -15.63
CA PRO A 464 -7.60 3.09 -14.90
C PRO A 464 -7.99 2.61 -13.51
N ASP A 465 -8.39 3.55 -12.65
CA ASP A 465 -9.04 3.20 -11.38
C ASP A 465 -10.41 2.55 -11.65
N ILE A 466 -10.87 1.73 -10.72
CA ILE A 466 -12.18 1.06 -10.81
C ILE A 466 -13.31 1.87 -10.18
N PHE A 467 -12.99 2.80 -9.30
CA PHE A 467 -13.99 3.60 -8.60
C PHE A 467 -14.52 4.70 -9.52
N GLU A 468 -15.84 4.85 -9.60
CA GLU A 468 -16.49 5.86 -10.43
C GLU A 468 -15.91 7.27 -10.20
N ALA A 469 -15.64 7.60 -8.93
CA ALA A 469 -15.10 8.91 -8.52
C ALA A 469 -13.69 9.23 -9.07
N THR A 470 -12.94 8.23 -9.55
CA THR A 470 -11.54 8.35 -9.99
C THR A 470 -11.26 7.71 -11.33
N ALA A 471 -12.18 6.89 -11.88
CA ALA A 471 -11.96 6.10 -13.08
C ALA A 471 -11.66 6.93 -14.34
N SER A 472 -12.23 8.12 -14.45
CA SER A 472 -12.02 9.05 -15.58
C SER A 472 -10.84 10.00 -15.39
N ASP A 473 -10.25 10.07 -14.19
CA ASP A 473 -9.12 10.93 -13.91
C ASP A 473 -7.79 10.21 -14.20
N PRO A 474 -7.02 10.63 -15.22
CA PRO A 474 -5.79 9.98 -15.62
C PRO A 474 -4.71 9.95 -14.52
N ARG A 475 -4.80 10.81 -13.50
CA ARG A 475 -3.88 10.85 -12.36
C ARG A 475 -3.96 9.60 -11.49
N PHE A 476 -5.09 8.88 -11.52
CA PHE A 476 -5.31 7.62 -10.81
C PHE A 476 -5.09 6.38 -11.68
N SER A 477 -4.69 6.56 -12.95
CA SER A 477 -4.30 5.46 -13.83
C SER A 477 -2.88 5.00 -13.52
N ILE A 478 -2.63 3.70 -13.68
CA ILE A 478 -1.30 3.11 -13.48
C ILE A 478 -0.50 3.23 -14.78
N ARG A 479 0.64 3.90 -14.73
CA ARG A 479 1.63 3.92 -15.80
C ARG A 479 2.44 2.64 -15.77
N PHE A 480 2.63 2.00 -16.94
CA PHE A 480 3.50 0.85 -17.08
C PHE A 480 4.97 1.24 -16.98
N ALA A 481 5.77 0.30 -16.47
CA ALA A 481 7.23 0.45 -16.32
C ALA A 481 7.96 0.21 -17.65
N ASN A 482 7.51 0.90 -18.69
CA ASN A 482 8.05 0.81 -20.04
C ASN A 482 8.59 2.16 -20.49
N ALA A 483 9.65 2.11 -21.29
CA ALA A 483 10.21 3.30 -21.93
C ALA A 483 9.30 3.77 -23.05
N ASP A 484 9.23 5.09 -23.21
CA ASP A 484 8.66 5.67 -24.42
C ASP A 484 9.68 5.46 -25.57
N SER A 485 9.22 5.11 -26.77
CA SER A 485 10.10 4.92 -27.92
C SER A 485 10.62 6.26 -28.45
N THR A 486 11.81 6.23 -29.03
CA THR A 486 12.47 7.46 -29.57
C THR A 486 11.70 8.10 -30.70
N ASP A 487 10.93 7.33 -31.47
CA ASP A 487 10.04 7.81 -32.54
C ASP A 487 8.67 8.28 -32.02
N GLY A 488 8.43 8.14 -30.72
CA GLY A 488 7.19 8.50 -30.05
C GLY A 488 5.98 7.64 -30.43
N GLN A 489 6.17 6.53 -31.12
CA GLN A 489 5.05 5.65 -31.48
C GLN A 489 4.54 4.89 -30.25
N GLN A 490 5.46 4.40 -29.40
CA GLN A 490 5.13 3.84 -28.10
C GLN A 490 5.36 4.92 -27.04
N ALA A 491 4.31 5.35 -26.36
CA ALA A 491 4.48 6.43 -25.37
C ALA A 491 3.33 6.46 -24.35
N TRP A 492 3.65 6.84 -23.12
CA TRP A 492 2.66 7.16 -22.13
C TRP A 492 2.01 8.51 -22.39
N SER A 493 0.69 8.55 -22.45
CA SER A 493 -0.07 9.79 -22.50
C SER A 493 -0.56 10.18 -21.10
N VAL A 494 0.02 11.19 -20.51
CA VAL A 494 -0.41 11.74 -19.20
C VAL A 494 -1.87 12.20 -19.28
N ALA A 495 -2.28 12.82 -20.39
CA ALA A 495 -3.64 13.34 -20.56
C ALA A 495 -4.70 12.24 -20.67
N GLN A 496 -4.33 11.04 -21.14
CA GLN A 496 -5.25 9.92 -21.32
C GLN A 496 -5.13 8.87 -20.19
N GLY A 497 -4.04 8.91 -19.40
CA GLY A 497 -3.72 7.85 -18.44
C GLY A 497 -3.55 6.47 -19.11
N ARG A 498 -2.98 6.44 -20.33
CA ARG A 498 -2.86 5.24 -21.17
C ARG A 498 -1.55 5.22 -21.94
N PHE A 499 -1.10 4.04 -22.29
CA PHE A 499 0.09 3.78 -23.09
C PHE A 499 -0.31 3.53 -24.55
N ARG A 500 0.21 4.34 -25.47
CA ARG A 500 0.07 4.11 -26.91
C ARG A 500 1.02 2.99 -27.32
N THR A 501 0.53 1.97 -28.02
CA THR A 501 1.31 0.77 -28.33
C THR A 501 2.16 0.87 -29.59
N GLY A 502 1.91 1.89 -30.43
CA GLY A 502 2.55 2.02 -31.74
C GLY A 502 1.91 1.15 -32.84
N THR A 503 0.83 0.43 -32.51
CA THR A 503 0.13 -0.42 -33.47
C THR A 503 -1.26 0.09 -33.81
N THR A 504 -1.84 -0.43 -34.91
CA THR A 504 -3.17 -0.04 -35.38
C THR A 504 -3.98 -1.24 -35.81
N VAL A 505 -5.31 -1.09 -35.79
CA VAL A 505 -6.28 -1.99 -36.43
C VAL A 505 -7.02 -1.17 -37.50
N GLU A 506 -7.09 -1.68 -38.71
CA GLU A 506 -7.93 -1.10 -39.78
C GLU A 506 -9.32 -1.74 -39.72
N VAL A 507 -10.35 -0.90 -39.51
CA VAL A 507 -11.77 -1.33 -39.49
C VAL A 507 -12.41 -1.01 -40.83
N HIS A 508 -13.12 -1.97 -41.45
CA HIS A 508 -13.79 -1.83 -42.72
C HIS A 508 -15.22 -2.34 -42.72
#